data_da1532b9d7c81307232ed120978f5900
#
_entry.id   da1532b9d7c81307232ed120978f5900
#
_cell.length_a   1.000
_cell.length_b   1.000
_cell.length_c   1.000
_cell.angle_alpha   90.00
_cell.angle_beta   90.00
_cell.angle_gamma   90.00
#
_symmetry.space_group_name_H-M   'P 1'
#
loop_
_entity.id
_entity.type
_entity.pdbx_description
1 polymer ?
#
loop_
_entity_poly.entity_id
_entity_poly.type
_entity_poly.pdbx_seq_one_letter_code
_entity_poly.pdbx_strand_id
1 'polypeptide(L)'
;MSLNVDGREVSITDTGFLQNIEDWSPAVAQAIADEERLELSERHWDLINHLRDEYINNGGNQPNTRNLVKAMSKAWNDKSVNAKTLYDLFPGDPSKQGGRIAGLPESRRKGGY
;
A
#
# COMPACT_ATOMS: atom_id res chain seq x y z
N MET A 1 -1.66 -16.50 10.93
CA MET A 1 -0.33 -16.34 10.34
C MET A 1 0.34 -15.11 10.92
N SER A 2 1.64 -15.05 10.86
CA SER A 2 2.37 -13.92 11.43
C SER A 2 3.57 -13.56 10.56
N LEU A 3 4.05 -12.33 10.75
CA LEU A 3 5.21 -11.78 10.09
C LEU A 3 6.19 -11.37 11.18
N ASN A 4 7.44 -11.77 11.04
CA ASN A 4 8.46 -11.39 12.02
C ASN A 4 9.11 -10.08 11.58
N VAL A 5 9.00 -9.06 12.43
CA VAL A 5 9.55 -7.73 12.15
C VAL A 5 10.40 -7.31 13.35
N ASP A 6 11.70 -7.22 13.14
CA ASP A 6 12.66 -6.82 14.18
C ASP A 6 12.50 -7.61 15.47
N GLY A 7 12.31 -8.94 15.34
CA GLY A 7 12.16 -9.84 16.48
C GLY A 7 10.77 -9.86 17.09
N ARG A 8 9.82 -9.14 16.51
CA ARG A 8 8.44 -9.09 16.99
C ARG A 8 7.52 -9.75 15.97
N GLU A 9 6.55 -10.53 16.46
CA GLU A 9 5.56 -11.14 15.59
C GLU A 9 4.39 -10.17 15.40
N VAL A 10 4.02 -9.98 14.13
CA VAL A 10 2.90 -9.15 13.74
C VAL A 10 1.87 -10.06 13.04
N SER A 11 0.64 -10.03 13.51
CA SER A 11 -0.41 -10.90 12.98
C SER A 11 -0.87 -10.43 11.61
N ILE A 12 -0.97 -11.36 10.67
CA ILE A 12 -1.47 -11.11 9.32
C ILE A 12 -2.57 -12.09 8.98
N THR A 13 -3.41 -11.70 8.02
CA THR A 13 -4.50 -12.56 7.53
C THR A 13 -3.97 -13.61 6.56
N ASP A 14 -4.83 -14.54 6.15
CA ASP A 14 -4.48 -15.56 5.17
C ASP A 14 -4.03 -14.97 3.83
N THR A 15 -4.48 -13.77 3.52
CA THR A 15 -4.12 -13.10 2.27
C THR A 15 -2.96 -12.11 2.45
N GLY A 16 -2.35 -12.08 3.64
CA GLY A 16 -1.14 -11.30 3.90
C GLY A 16 -1.36 -9.87 4.35
N PHE A 17 -2.59 -9.50 4.71
CA PHE A 17 -2.89 -8.17 5.23
C PHE A 17 -2.71 -8.15 6.76
N LEU A 18 -2.35 -6.98 7.32
CA LEU A 18 -2.28 -6.84 8.76
C LEU A 18 -3.66 -7.06 9.39
N GLN A 19 -3.70 -7.78 10.51
CA GLN A 19 -4.94 -7.92 11.27
C GLN A 19 -5.27 -6.65 12.04
N ASN A 20 -4.24 -5.93 12.50
CA ASN A 20 -4.43 -4.67 13.22
C ASN A 20 -3.64 -3.57 12.54
N ILE A 21 -4.36 -2.56 12.05
CA ILE A 21 -3.72 -1.42 11.38
C ILE A 21 -2.72 -0.71 12.30
N GLU A 22 -2.94 -0.77 13.60
CA GLU A 22 -2.07 -0.13 14.59
C GLU A 22 -0.71 -0.80 14.72
N ASP A 23 -0.59 -2.02 14.24
CA ASP A 23 0.70 -2.73 14.27
C ASP A 23 1.65 -2.28 13.16
N TRP A 24 1.19 -1.43 12.27
CA TRP A 24 2.00 -0.98 11.16
C TRP A 24 3.11 -0.03 11.59
N SER A 25 4.25 -0.17 10.91
CA SER A 25 5.37 0.77 11.01
C SER A 25 6.11 0.71 9.67
N PRO A 26 7.03 1.64 9.39
CA PRO A 26 7.86 1.51 8.19
C PRO A 26 8.61 0.18 8.12
N ALA A 27 9.03 -0.37 9.26
CA ALA A 27 9.69 -1.68 9.29
C ALA A 27 8.74 -2.79 8.85
N VAL A 28 7.46 -2.71 9.24
CA VAL A 28 6.44 -3.66 8.81
C VAL A 28 6.24 -3.56 7.29
N ALA A 29 6.15 -2.34 6.76
CA ALA A 29 6.03 -2.13 5.32
C ALA A 29 7.19 -2.76 4.57
N GLN A 30 8.40 -2.54 5.06
CA GLN A 30 9.61 -3.09 4.45
C GLN A 30 9.60 -4.62 4.49
N ALA A 31 9.17 -5.21 5.61
CA ALA A 31 9.12 -6.65 5.75
C ALA A 31 8.11 -7.28 4.77
N ILE A 32 6.95 -6.66 4.60
CA ILE A 32 5.94 -7.15 3.64
C ILE A 32 6.49 -7.02 2.22
N ALA A 33 7.11 -5.88 1.90
CA ALA A 33 7.70 -5.67 0.57
C ALA A 33 8.79 -6.69 0.29
N ASP A 34 9.63 -7.00 1.26
CA ASP A 34 10.69 -8.00 1.11
C ASP A 34 10.10 -9.38 0.80
N GLU A 35 9.00 -9.74 1.45
CA GLU A 35 8.32 -11.01 1.16
C GLU A 35 7.81 -11.07 -0.27
N GLU A 36 7.43 -9.93 -0.83
CA GLU A 36 6.93 -9.84 -2.20
C GLU A 36 8.02 -9.52 -3.19
N ARG A 37 9.27 -9.48 -2.73
CA ARG A 37 10.46 -9.17 -3.54
C ARG A 37 10.32 -7.82 -4.24
N LEU A 38 9.75 -6.87 -3.53
CA LEU A 38 9.53 -5.52 -4.02
C LEU A 38 10.48 -4.55 -3.32
N GLU A 39 11.26 -3.82 -4.09
CA GLU A 39 12.16 -2.81 -3.55
C GLU A 39 11.43 -1.49 -3.47
N LEU A 40 11.39 -0.88 -2.28
CA LEU A 40 10.65 0.37 -2.06
C LEU A 40 11.52 1.58 -2.37
N SER A 41 11.10 2.35 -3.38
CA SER A 41 11.72 3.61 -3.73
C SER A 41 10.95 4.76 -3.07
N GLU A 42 11.44 5.99 -3.27
CA GLU A 42 10.77 7.18 -2.75
C GLU A 42 9.31 7.27 -3.21
N ARG A 43 9.04 6.98 -4.49
CA ARG A 43 7.67 7.01 -5.01
C ARG A 43 6.79 5.94 -4.40
N HIS A 44 7.35 4.77 -4.09
CA HIS A 44 6.61 3.76 -3.34
C HIS A 44 6.16 4.30 -1.99
N TRP A 45 7.07 4.94 -1.27
CA TRP A 45 6.74 5.50 0.04
C TRP A 45 5.71 6.61 -0.05
N ASP A 46 5.79 7.44 -1.08
CA ASP A 46 4.79 8.49 -1.29
C ASP A 46 3.40 7.89 -1.45
N LEU A 47 3.29 6.81 -2.21
CA LEU A 47 2.01 6.14 -2.42
C LEU A 47 1.53 5.45 -1.14
N ILE A 48 2.43 4.80 -0.43
CA ILE A 48 2.10 4.16 0.86
C ILE A 48 1.55 5.19 1.84
N ASN A 49 2.22 6.32 1.96
CA ASN A 49 1.80 7.38 2.87
C ASN A 49 0.47 7.98 2.46
N HIS A 50 0.23 8.13 1.17
CA HIS A 50 -1.05 8.63 0.67
C HIS A 50 -2.19 7.65 1.00
N LEU A 51 -1.96 6.36 0.80
CA LEU A 51 -2.96 5.34 1.12
C LEU A 51 -3.32 5.36 2.60
N ARG A 52 -2.32 5.47 3.46
CA ARG A 52 -2.55 5.53 4.90
C ARG A 52 -3.29 6.80 5.30
N ASP A 53 -2.90 7.94 4.72
CA ASP A 53 -3.55 9.22 5.02
C ASP A 53 -5.03 9.17 4.62
N GLU A 54 -5.34 8.64 3.45
CA GLU A 54 -6.72 8.50 2.99
C GLU A 54 -7.55 7.61 3.92
N TYR A 55 -6.96 6.49 4.36
CA TYR A 55 -7.68 5.59 5.24
C TYR A 55 -7.89 6.19 6.63
N ILE A 56 -6.85 6.76 7.20
CA ILE A 56 -6.89 7.25 8.59
C ILE A 56 -7.70 8.54 8.71
N ASN A 57 -7.55 9.45 7.77
CA ASN A 57 -8.12 10.79 7.86
C ASN A 57 -9.40 10.99 7.04
N ASN A 58 -9.78 10.03 6.21
CA ASN A 58 -10.98 10.15 5.37
C ASN A 58 -11.93 8.96 5.56
N GLY A 59 -12.15 8.58 6.80
CA GLY A 59 -13.19 7.62 7.14
C GLY A 59 -13.02 6.21 6.58
N GLY A 60 -11.79 5.76 6.43
CA GLY A 60 -11.52 4.42 5.91
C GLY A 60 -11.51 4.34 4.40
N ASN A 61 -11.34 5.47 3.72
CA ASN A 61 -11.30 5.51 2.27
C ASN A 61 -10.09 4.74 1.74
N GLN A 62 -10.33 3.88 0.74
CA GLN A 62 -9.28 3.14 0.03
C GLN A 62 -9.40 3.46 -1.46
N PRO A 63 -8.60 4.43 -1.95
CA PRO A 63 -8.72 4.87 -3.36
C PRO A 63 -8.44 3.74 -4.34
N ASN A 64 -9.15 3.75 -5.45
CA ASN A 64 -8.84 2.83 -6.54
C ASN A 64 -7.66 3.38 -7.36
N THR A 65 -7.18 2.57 -8.31
CA THR A 65 -6.01 2.96 -9.11
C THR A 65 -6.23 4.27 -9.86
N ARG A 66 -7.43 4.50 -10.40
CA ARG A 66 -7.72 5.74 -11.11
C ARG A 66 -7.54 6.97 -10.21
N ASN A 67 -8.06 6.90 -8.99
CA ASN A 67 -7.93 7.99 -8.04
C ASN A 67 -6.49 8.16 -7.56
N LEU A 68 -5.75 7.05 -7.44
CA LEU A 68 -4.33 7.12 -7.11
C LEU A 68 -3.53 7.81 -8.21
N VAL A 69 -3.84 7.53 -9.47
CA VAL A 69 -3.20 8.22 -10.60
C VAL A 69 -3.39 9.72 -10.48
N LYS A 70 -4.60 10.16 -10.22
CA LYS A 70 -4.89 11.59 -10.08
C LYS A 70 -4.12 12.21 -8.92
N ALA A 71 -4.12 11.53 -7.77
CA ALA A 71 -3.46 12.04 -6.57
C ALA A 71 -1.94 12.13 -6.76
N MET A 72 -1.33 11.09 -7.33
CA MET A 72 0.11 11.05 -7.48
C MET A 72 0.60 11.97 -8.60
N SER A 73 -0.18 12.10 -9.67
CA SER A 73 0.12 13.07 -10.72
C SER A 73 0.22 14.47 -10.15
N LYS A 74 -0.69 14.81 -9.27
CA LYS A 74 -0.69 16.11 -8.60
C LYS A 74 0.47 16.23 -7.60
N ALA A 75 0.65 15.21 -6.76
CA ALA A 75 1.67 15.23 -5.72
C ALA A 75 3.08 15.32 -6.30
N TRP A 76 3.33 14.63 -7.40
CA TRP A 76 4.63 14.63 -8.06
C TRP A 76 4.77 15.72 -9.13
N ASN A 77 3.70 16.48 -9.35
CA ASN A 77 3.66 17.51 -10.40
C ASN A 77 4.12 16.94 -11.73
N ASP A 78 3.57 15.79 -12.10
CA ASP A 78 4.00 15.00 -13.26
C ASP A 78 2.76 14.52 -14.01
N LYS A 79 2.48 15.16 -15.14
CA LYS A 79 1.30 14.84 -15.96
C LYS A 79 1.44 13.53 -16.72
N SER A 80 2.63 12.95 -16.75
CA SER A 80 2.85 11.67 -17.44
C SER A 80 2.44 10.47 -16.60
N VAL A 81 2.12 10.67 -15.32
CA VAL A 81 1.68 9.58 -14.45
C VAL A 81 0.38 8.99 -14.96
N ASN A 82 0.37 7.67 -15.13
CA ASN A 82 -0.82 6.93 -15.55
C ASN A 82 -0.87 5.60 -14.80
N ALA A 83 -1.85 4.76 -15.13
CA ALA A 83 -1.99 3.47 -14.45
C ALA A 83 -0.73 2.62 -14.58
N LYS A 84 -0.09 2.62 -15.75
CA LYS A 84 1.13 1.85 -15.96
C LYS A 84 2.23 2.29 -15.01
N THR A 85 2.36 3.60 -14.77
CA THR A 85 3.35 4.13 -13.82
C THR A 85 3.18 3.49 -12.45
N LEU A 86 1.95 3.41 -11.98
CA LEU A 86 1.66 2.84 -10.65
C LEU A 86 1.80 1.33 -10.64
N TYR A 87 1.43 0.64 -11.74
CA TYR A 87 1.65 -0.81 -11.83
C TYR A 87 3.14 -1.15 -11.92
N ASP A 88 3.96 -0.26 -12.48
CA ASP A 88 5.41 -0.46 -12.46
C ASP A 88 5.96 -0.40 -11.02
N LEU A 89 5.35 0.41 -10.16
CA LEU A 89 5.72 0.48 -8.75
C LEU A 89 5.19 -0.71 -7.96
N PHE A 90 3.91 -1.06 -8.18
CA PHE A 90 3.23 -2.14 -7.47
C PHE A 90 2.59 -3.09 -8.47
N PRO A 91 3.37 -4.07 -9.01
CA PRO A 91 2.86 -4.96 -10.06
C PRO A 91 1.65 -5.80 -9.66
N GLY A 92 1.47 -6.02 -8.36
CA GLY A 92 0.33 -6.79 -7.85
C GLY A 92 -0.93 -5.98 -7.65
N ASP A 93 -1.06 -4.82 -8.29
CA ASP A 93 -2.18 -3.89 -8.18
C ASP A 93 -1.86 -2.76 -7.20
N PRO A 94 -1.74 -1.52 -7.67
CA PRO A 94 -1.35 -0.39 -6.82
C PRO A 94 -2.24 -0.20 -5.60
N SER A 95 -3.55 -0.38 -5.74
CA SER A 95 -4.47 -0.23 -4.62
C SER A 95 -4.36 -1.39 -3.63
N LYS A 96 -4.34 -2.63 -4.12
CA LYS A 96 -4.32 -3.81 -3.26
C LYS A 96 -2.94 -4.09 -2.69
N GLN A 97 -1.92 -4.16 -3.54
CA GLN A 97 -0.56 -4.43 -3.07
C GLN A 97 -0.04 -3.27 -2.24
N GLY A 98 -0.26 -2.05 -2.71
CA GLY A 98 0.10 -0.86 -1.95
C GLY A 98 -0.61 -0.82 -0.61
N GLY A 99 -1.91 -1.15 -0.58
CA GLY A 99 -2.69 -1.21 0.65
C GLY A 99 -2.17 -2.25 1.62
N ARG A 100 -1.78 -3.43 1.11
CA ARG A 100 -1.21 -4.48 1.96
C ARG A 100 0.07 -3.99 2.63
N ILE A 101 0.97 -3.39 1.85
CA ILE A 101 2.24 -2.88 2.37
C ILE A 101 2.00 -1.70 3.31
N ALA A 102 0.99 -0.90 3.04
CA ALA A 102 0.61 0.23 3.89
C ALA A 102 -0.10 -0.19 5.19
N GLY A 103 -0.32 -1.48 5.38
CA GLY A 103 -0.93 -2.00 6.60
C GLY A 103 -2.43 -1.80 6.70
N LEU A 104 -3.10 -1.53 5.59
CA LEU A 104 -4.55 -1.34 5.55
C LEU A 104 -5.27 -2.69 5.50
N PRO A 105 -6.53 -2.74 5.93
CA PRO A 105 -7.30 -3.98 5.79
C PRO A 105 -7.57 -4.28 4.31
N GLU A 106 -7.86 -5.54 4.03
CA GLU A 106 -8.14 -5.97 2.67
C GLU A 106 -9.38 -5.26 2.13
N SER A 107 -9.24 -4.67 0.93
CA SER A 107 -10.35 -4.01 0.26
C SER A 107 -11.35 -5.05 -0.24
N ARG A 108 -12.64 -4.78 -0.07
CA ARG A 108 -13.71 -5.65 -0.58
C ARG A 108 -14.03 -5.36 -2.04
N ARG A 109 -13.39 -4.33 -2.61
CA ARG A 109 -13.60 -3.95 -3.99
C ARG A 109 -12.95 -4.97 -4.92
N LYS A 110 -13.69 -5.39 -5.95
CA LYS A 110 -13.11 -6.29 -6.95
C LYS A 110 -12.21 -5.52 -7.89
N GLY A 111 -11.01 -6.06 -8.17
CA GLY A 111 -10.12 -5.59 -9.23
C GLY A 111 -9.37 -4.34 -8.93
N GLY A 112 -9.51 -3.57 -8.04
CA GLY A 112 -8.73 -2.37 -7.75
C GLY A 112 -9.08 -1.14 -8.56
N TYR A 113 -10.06 -1.24 -9.44
CA TYR A 113 -10.55 -0.10 -10.22
C TYR A 113 -11.91 0.35 -9.72
#